data_e04f86422542c3a416bac6deac08601a
#
_entry.id   e04f86422542c3a416bac6deac08601a
#
_cell.length_a   1.000
_cell.length_b   1.000
_cell.length_c   1.000
_cell.angle_alpha   90.00
_cell.angle_beta   90.00
_cell.angle_gamma   90.00
#
_symmetry.space_group_name_H-M   'P 1'
#
loop_
_entity.id
_entity.type
_entity.pdbx_description
1 polymer ?
#
loop_
_entity_poly.entity_id
_entity_poly.type
_entity_poly.pdbx_seq_one_letter_code
_entity_poly.pdbx_strand_id
1 'polypeptide(L)'
;THNEIDLVHSNCLLQVQEMLEHNDFLTSQSQKIREFYKYMAKEFPFLAFTFRGRIKSLIRTEEKFNGYIVRYIYEYKQKNNTYPTAEQIVDAVSYYRDFIAYRIVICMPKCHLHSTDNKEEIELNYLYEIANRIPSFMEQNGFTSEKQRKFRVSSPLLNDDVKPYYTDYKKKKKKNGYRSLHI
;
A
#
# COMPACT_ATOMS: atom_id res chain seq x y z
N THR A 1 27.89 -0.59 14.80
CA THR A 1 27.75 -0.29 16.24
C THR A 1 26.39 0.36 16.50
N HIS A 2 25.96 0.45 17.77
CA HIS A 2 24.68 1.07 18.16
C HIS A 2 24.54 2.51 17.61
N ASN A 3 25.59 3.30 17.73
CA ASN A 3 25.60 4.72 17.28
C ASN A 3 25.37 4.89 15.78
N GLU A 4 25.84 3.96 14.94
CA GLU A 4 25.62 4.04 13.48
C GLU A 4 24.18 3.71 13.12
N ILE A 5 23.57 2.74 13.81
CA ILE A 5 22.16 2.39 13.62
C ILE A 5 21.26 3.56 14.05
N ASP A 6 21.55 4.19 15.18
CA ASP A 6 20.81 5.35 15.69
C ASP A 6 20.94 6.55 14.76
N LEU A 7 22.12 6.78 14.18
CA LEU A 7 22.33 7.86 13.21
C LEU A 7 21.53 7.65 11.93
N VAL A 8 21.52 6.42 11.40
CA VAL A 8 20.75 6.07 10.20
C VAL A 8 19.26 6.24 10.46
N HIS A 9 18.79 5.79 11.62
CA HIS A 9 17.42 5.94 12.04
C HIS A 9 17.00 7.42 12.13
N SER A 10 17.81 8.24 12.79
CA SER A 10 17.57 9.68 12.89
C SER A 10 17.54 10.37 11.53
N ASN A 11 18.48 10.05 10.63
CA ASN A 11 18.52 10.62 9.28
C ASN A 11 17.29 10.23 8.45
N CYS A 12 16.82 8.98 8.55
CA CYS A 12 15.60 8.58 7.87
C CYS A 12 14.36 9.30 8.39
N LEU A 13 14.25 9.51 9.70
CA LEU A 13 13.14 10.28 10.28
C LEU A 13 13.16 11.74 9.86
N LEU A 14 14.35 12.37 9.81
CA LEU A 14 14.51 13.73 9.29
C LEU A 14 14.10 13.85 7.83
N GLN A 15 14.51 12.92 6.97
CA GLN A 15 14.08 12.90 5.56
C GLN A 15 12.57 12.78 5.41
N VAL A 16 11.93 11.95 6.24
CA VAL A 16 10.46 11.82 6.25
C VAL A 16 9.82 13.12 6.72
N GLN A 17 10.35 13.76 7.74
CA GLN A 17 9.86 15.03 8.23
C GLN A 17 9.97 16.12 7.16
N GLU A 18 11.13 16.29 6.55
CA GLU A 18 11.36 17.24 5.46
C GLU A 18 10.36 17.00 4.29
N MET A 19 10.16 15.74 3.91
CA MET A 19 9.21 15.39 2.87
C MET A 19 7.77 15.79 3.24
N LEU A 20 7.37 15.61 4.50
CA LEU A 20 6.03 15.94 4.98
C LEU A 20 5.81 17.46 5.14
N GLU A 21 6.86 18.21 5.44
CA GLU A 21 6.82 19.67 5.57
C GLU A 21 6.82 20.38 4.23
N HIS A 22 7.20 19.71 3.14
CA HIS A 22 7.16 20.30 1.80
C HIS A 22 5.71 20.39 1.27
N ASN A 23 5.23 21.63 1.13
CA ASN A 23 3.91 21.91 0.59
C ASN A 23 3.67 21.31 -0.80
N ASP A 24 4.70 21.23 -1.64
CA ASP A 24 4.64 20.64 -2.99
C ASP A 24 4.32 19.15 -2.96
N PHE A 25 4.83 18.41 -1.97
CA PHE A 25 4.51 17.02 -1.81
C PHE A 25 3.02 16.79 -1.50
N LEU A 26 2.46 17.53 -0.53
CA LEU A 26 1.04 17.42 -0.16
C LEU A 26 0.12 17.85 -1.32
N THR A 27 0.50 18.88 -2.04
CA THR A 27 -0.22 19.37 -3.22
C THR A 27 -0.21 18.33 -4.33
N SER A 28 0.94 17.73 -4.63
CA SER A 28 1.10 16.66 -5.61
C SER A 28 0.23 15.44 -5.25
N GLN A 29 0.23 15.01 -3.99
CA GLN A 29 -0.61 13.89 -3.55
C GLN A 29 -2.11 14.21 -3.68
N SER A 30 -2.52 15.43 -3.34
CA SER A 30 -3.90 15.88 -3.50
C SER A 30 -4.35 15.92 -4.96
N GLN A 31 -3.48 16.32 -5.86
CA GLN A 31 -3.74 16.31 -7.30
C GLN A 31 -3.92 14.88 -7.83
N LYS A 32 -3.03 13.95 -7.46
CA LYS A 32 -3.12 12.54 -7.85
C LYS A 32 -4.42 11.89 -7.36
N ILE A 33 -4.85 12.21 -6.14
CA ILE A 33 -6.14 11.77 -5.58
C ILE A 33 -7.30 12.27 -6.44
N ARG A 34 -7.27 13.56 -6.86
CA ARG A 34 -8.33 14.13 -7.71
C ARG A 34 -8.37 13.49 -9.09
N GLU A 35 -7.23 13.22 -9.70
CA GLU A 35 -7.12 12.57 -11.01
C GLU A 35 -7.67 11.15 -10.94
N PHE A 36 -7.32 10.39 -9.91
CA PHE A 36 -7.88 9.06 -9.69
C PHE A 36 -9.38 9.10 -9.44
N TYR A 37 -9.87 10.08 -8.67
CA TYR A 37 -11.31 10.29 -8.47
C TYR A 37 -12.03 10.52 -9.78
N LYS A 38 -11.51 11.42 -10.64
CA LYS A 38 -12.08 11.70 -11.96
C LYS A 38 -12.10 10.45 -12.84
N TYR A 39 -11.02 9.70 -12.83
CA TYR A 39 -10.92 8.42 -13.54
C TYR A 39 -12.02 7.47 -13.08
N MET A 40 -12.16 7.23 -11.78
CA MET A 40 -13.18 6.34 -11.22
C MET A 40 -14.60 6.81 -11.55
N ALA A 41 -14.88 8.11 -11.44
CA ALA A 41 -16.19 8.68 -11.75
C ALA A 41 -16.56 8.53 -13.24
N LYS A 42 -15.58 8.56 -14.13
CA LYS A 42 -15.77 8.36 -15.57
C LYS A 42 -16.00 6.89 -15.91
N GLU A 43 -15.16 5.98 -15.38
CA GLU A 43 -15.21 4.55 -15.72
C GLU A 43 -16.34 3.80 -15.02
N PHE A 44 -16.74 4.25 -13.83
CA PHE A 44 -17.77 3.60 -13.00
C PHE A 44 -18.81 4.61 -12.50
N PRO A 45 -19.58 5.27 -13.42
CA PRO A 45 -20.49 6.37 -13.07
C PRO A 45 -21.65 5.96 -12.16
N PHE A 46 -21.97 4.66 -12.11
CA PHE A 46 -23.03 4.08 -11.29
C PHE A 46 -22.54 3.60 -9.92
N LEU A 47 -21.24 3.61 -9.67
CA LEU A 47 -20.66 3.11 -8.43
C LEU A 47 -20.39 4.28 -7.46
N ALA A 48 -20.91 4.16 -6.24
CA ALA A 48 -20.53 5.09 -5.17
C ALA A 48 -19.17 4.67 -4.59
N PHE A 49 -18.26 5.62 -4.41
CA PHE A 49 -16.96 5.34 -3.82
C PHE A 49 -16.45 6.49 -2.97
N THR A 50 -15.64 6.13 -1.97
CA THR A 50 -14.91 7.06 -1.13
C THR A 50 -13.42 6.79 -1.30
N PHE A 51 -12.67 7.83 -1.59
CA PHE A 51 -11.22 7.79 -1.69
C PHE A 51 -10.60 8.51 -0.49
N ARG A 52 -9.72 7.84 0.24
CA ARG A 52 -9.03 8.40 1.39
C ARG A 52 -7.54 8.14 1.28
N GLY A 53 -6.75 9.21 1.27
CA GLY A 53 -5.31 9.15 1.49
C GLY A 53 -4.98 9.33 2.97
N ARG A 54 -3.93 8.70 3.43
CA ARG A 54 -3.35 8.98 4.73
C ARG A 54 -1.84 8.99 4.64
N ILE A 55 -1.24 9.93 5.35
CA ILE A 55 0.18 9.94 5.67
C ILE A 55 0.29 9.40 7.10
N LYS A 56 1.22 8.50 7.35
CA LYS A 56 1.48 8.00 8.69
C LYS A 56 2.13 9.07 9.53
N SER A 57 1.72 9.20 10.80
CA SER A 57 2.42 10.05 11.75
C SER A 57 3.87 9.58 11.94
N LEU A 58 4.79 10.52 12.21
CA LEU A 58 6.20 10.23 12.47
C LEU A 58 6.37 9.17 13.57
N ILE A 59 5.64 9.28 14.67
CA ILE A 59 5.69 8.33 15.80
C ILE A 59 5.39 6.89 15.33
N ARG A 60 4.34 6.70 14.56
CA ARG A 60 3.96 5.37 14.04
C ARG A 60 4.91 4.86 12.97
N THR A 61 5.55 5.78 12.26
CA THR A 61 6.60 5.47 11.29
C THR A 61 7.83 4.96 12.01
N GLU A 62 8.25 5.63 13.08
CA GLU A 62 9.36 5.25 13.94
C GLU A 62 9.17 3.88 14.58
N GLU A 63 8.03 3.63 15.21
CA GLU A 63 7.70 2.32 15.80
C GLU A 63 7.81 1.16 14.78
N LYS A 64 7.28 1.36 13.59
CA LYS A 64 7.36 0.35 12.51
C LYS A 64 8.76 0.18 11.96
N PHE A 65 9.49 1.26 11.83
CA PHE A 65 10.84 1.28 11.35
C PHE A 65 11.75 0.52 12.28
N ASN A 66 11.68 0.78 13.59
CA ASN A 66 12.38 0.03 14.62
C ASN A 66 12.04 -1.46 14.56
N GLY A 67 10.76 -1.79 14.47
CA GLY A 67 10.32 -3.18 14.32
C GLY A 67 10.84 -3.85 13.04
N TYR A 68 11.01 -3.10 11.96
CA TYR A 68 11.58 -3.60 10.70
C TYR A 68 13.08 -3.87 10.85
N ILE A 69 13.85 -2.95 11.45
CA ILE A 69 15.29 -3.11 11.71
C ILE A 69 15.54 -4.33 12.59
N VAL A 70 14.86 -4.42 13.73
CA VAL A 70 15.02 -5.54 14.67
C VAL A 70 14.73 -6.88 14.00
N ARG A 71 13.66 -6.95 13.21
CA ARG A 71 13.30 -8.17 12.46
C ARG A 71 14.35 -8.51 11.41
N TYR A 72 14.86 -7.52 10.67
CA TYR A 72 15.91 -7.73 9.68
C TYR A 72 17.18 -8.28 10.31
N ILE A 73 17.64 -7.69 11.42
CA ILE A 73 18.82 -8.15 12.16
C ILE A 73 18.62 -9.60 12.63
N TYR A 74 17.46 -9.91 13.18
CA TYR A 74 17.14 -11.26 13.64
C TYR A 74 17.13 -12.27 12.48
N GLU A 75 16.43 -12.00 11.40
CA GLU A 75 16.35 -12.88 10.22
C GLU A 75 17.73 -13.06 9.56
N TYR A 76 18.52 -11.99 9.47
CA TYR A 76 19.88 -12.04 8.94
C TYR A 76 20.79 -12.94 9.78
N LYS A 77 20.77 -12.78 11.12
CA LYS A 77 21.53 -13.60 12.04
C LYS A 77 21.13 -15.08 11.94
N GLN A 78 19.85 -15.39 11.87
CA GLN A 78 19.37 -16.77 11.70
C GLN A 78 19.87 -17.40 10.40
N LYS A 79 19.95 -16.62 9.33
CA LYS A 79 20.34 -17.10 8.01
C LYS A 79 21.86 -17.25 7.85
N ASN A 80 22.62 -16.28 8.36
CA ASN A 80 24.05 -16.15 8.08
C ASN A 80 24.94 -16.49 9.29
N ASN A 81 24.35 -16.76 10.46
CA ASN A 81 25.03 -16.97 11.74
C ASN A 81 25.93 -15.82 12.22
N THR A 82 25.81 -14.64 11.57
CA THR A 82 26.52 -13.38 11.88
C THR A 82 25.54 -12.21 11.92
N TYR A 83 25.90 -11.11 12.57
CA TYR A 83 25.10 -9.90 12.51
C TYR A 83 25.35 -9.13 11.20
N PRO A 84 24.32 -8.42 10.66
CA PRO A 84 24.50 -7.56 9.51
C PRO A 84 25.40 -6.37 9.86
N THR A 85 26.10 -5.83 8.84
CA THR A 85 26.82 -4.56 8.96
C THR A 85 25.86 -3.37 8.96
N ALA A 86 26.33 -2.20 9.39
CA ALA A 86 25.55 -0.97 9.35
C ALA A 86 25.08 -0.66 7.92
N GLU A 87 25.94 -0.82 6.90
CA GLU A 87 25.59 -0.65 5.49
C GLU A 87 24.44 -1.57 5.03
N GLN A 88 24.47 -2.84 5.43
CA GLN A 88 23.41 -3.80 5.10
C GLN A 88 22.08 -3.44 5.77
N ILE A 89 22.12 -2.87 6.97
CA ILE A 89 20.92 -2.36 7.64
C ILE A 89 20.39 -1.12 6.91
N VAL A 90 21.27 -0.18 6.54
CA VAL A 90 20.92 1.02 5.76
C VAL A 90 20.24 0.63 4.45
N ASP A 91 20.83 -0.28 3.71
CA ASP A 91 20.26 -0.80 2.46
C ASP A 91 18.88 -1.41 2.67
N ALA A 92 18.74 -2.28 3.65
CA ALA A 92 17.46 -2.92 3.95
C ALA A 92 16.36 -1.91 4.31
N VAL A 93 16.73 -0.82 4.96
CA VAL A 93 15.83 0.23 5.43
C VAL A 93 15.50 1.24 4.32
N SER A 94 16.42 1.49 3.39
CA SER A 94 16.18 2.38 2.24
C SER A 94 14.97 1.96 1.38
N TYR A 95 14.59 0.69 1.45
CA TYR A 95 13.39 0.14 0.79
C TYR A 95 12.08 0.30 1.57
N TYR A 96 12.12 0.96 2.74
CA TYR A 96 10.90 1.21 3.48
C TYR A 96 10.08 2.33 2.83
N ARG A 97 8.89 1.99 2.31
CA ARG A 97 8.02 2.89 1.54
C ARG A 97 6.64 3.11 2.15
N ASP A 98 6.37 2.53 3.33
CA ASP A 98 5.03 2.50 3.95
C ASP A 98 4.64 3.83 4.65
N PHE A 99 4.92 4.99 4.01
CA PHE A 99 4.61 6.32 4.56
C PHE A 99 3.22 6.82 4.15
N ILE A 100 2.82 6.51 2.91
CA ILE A 100 1.56 6.92 2.33
C ILE A 100 0.73 5.69 2.02
N ALA A 101 -0.55 5.77 2.31
CA ALA A 101 -1.50 4.73 1.94
C ALA A 101 -2.80 5.36 1.44
N TYR A 102 -3.32 4.79 0.37
CA TYR A 102 -4.63 5.14 -0.15
C TYR A 102 -5.62 4.03 0.13
N ARG A 103 -6.87 4.41 0.36
CA ARG A 103 -7.98 3.48 0.54
C ARG A 103 -9.14 3.89 -0.34
N ILE A 104 -9.62 2.95 -1.14
CA ILE A 104 -10.84 3.08 -1.92
C ILE A 104 -11.88 2.19 -1.25
N VAL A 105 -13.02 2.77 -0.89
CA VAL A 105 -14.20 2.02 -0.44
C VAL A 105 -15.26 2.20 -1.49
N ILE A 106 -15.76 1.10 -2.02
CA ILE A 106 -16.78 1.07 -3.06
C ILE A 106 -18.12 0.59 -2.47
N CYS A 107 -19.19 1.09 -3.03
CA CYS A 107 -20.55 0.66 -2.69
C CYS A 107 -21.44 0.74 -3.93
N MET A 108 -22.19 -0.32 -4.21
CA MET A 108 -23.23 -0.31 -5.22
C MET A 108 -24.50 0.30 -4.62
N PRO A 109 -24.98 1.47 -5.13
CA PRO A 109 -26.23 2.07 -4.68
C PRO A 109 -27.42 1.15 -4.96
N LYS A 110 -28.39 1.14 -4.04
CA LYS A 110 -29.58 0.29 -4.17
C LYS A 110 -30.40 0.56 -5.44
N CYS A 111 -30.39 1.81 -5.94
CA CYS A 111 -31.10 2.18 -7.17
C CYS A 111 -30.55 1.52 -8.44
N HIS A 112 -29.37 0.94 -8.38
CA HIS A 112 -28.74 0.21 -9.48
C HIS A 112 -28.77 -1.32 -9.29
N LEU A 113 -29.51 -1.81 -8.28
CA LEU A 113 -29.67 -3.24 -7.99
C LEU A 113 -31.09 -3.67 -8.30
N HIS A 114 -31.23 -4.85 -8.92
CA HIS A 114 -32.50 -5.54 -9.03
C HIS A 114 -32.78 -6.37 -7.77
N SER A 115 -34.01 -6.76 -7.55
CA SER A 115 -34.43 -7.52 -6.35
C SER A 115 -33.76 -8.90 -6.23
N THR A 116 -33.26 -9.45 -7.32
CA THR A 116 -32.58 -10.74 -7.40
C THR A 116 -31.05 -10.63 -7.29
N ASP A 117 -30.50 -9.41 -7.25
CA ASP A 117 -29.09 -9.19 -7.28
C ASP A 117 -28.42 -9.47 -5.94
N ASN A 118 -27.32 -10.20 -5.97
CA ASN A 118 -26.44 -10.35 -4.82
C ASN A 118 -25.48 -9.16 -4.76
N LYS A 119 -25.81 -8.18 -3.93
CA LYS A 119 -25.01 -6.96 -3.77
C LYS A 119 -23.55 -7.23 -3.42
N GLU A 120 -23.27 -8.17 -2.51
CA GLU A 120 -21.89 -8.47 -2.08
C GLU A 120 -21.06 -9.05 -3.23
N GLU A 121 -21.65 -9.87 -4.06
CA GLU A 121 -20.99 -10.46 -5.23
C GLU A 121 -20.70 -9.40 -6.31
N ILE A 122 -21.65 -8.52 -6.58
CA ILE A 122 -21.47 -7.40 -7.50
C ILE A 122 -20.36 -6.47 -7.04
N GLU A 123 -20.37 -6.05 -5.76
CA GLU A 123 -19.33 -5.21 -5.18
C GLU A 123 -17.96 -5.90 -5.22
N LEU A 124 -17.90 -7.21 -5.00
CA LEU A 124 -16.68 -7.98 -5.08
C LEU A 124 -16.10 -8.00 -6.51
N ASN A 125 -16.94 -8.20 -7.51
CA ASN A 125 -16.54 -8.21 -8.92
C ASN A 125 -15.98 -6.84 -9.32
N TYR A 126 -16.65 -5.74 -8.96
CA TYR A 126 -16.12 -4.39 -9.19
C TYR A 126 -14.83 -4.10 -8.43
N LEU A 127 -14.66 -4.63 -7.21
CA LEU A 127 -13.42 -4.50 -6.48
C LEU A 127 -12.23 -5.06 -7.27
N TYR A 128 -12.39 -6.26 -7.84
CA TYR A 128 -11.32 -6.89 -8.64
C TYR A 128 -11.16 -6.22 -10.01
N GLU A 129 -12.23 -5.76 -10.63
CA GLU A 129 -12.14 -5.01 -11.88
C GLU A 129 -11.37 -3.69 -11.71
N ILE A 130 -11.68 -2.92 -10.66
CA ILE A 130 -10.94 -1.70 -10.31
C ILE A 130 -9.48 -2.03 -10.02
N ALA A 131 -9.21 -3.08 -9.24
CA ALA A 131 -7.86 -3.53 -8.92
C ALA A 131 -7.05 -3.84 -10.19
N ASN A 132 -7.65 -4.48 -11.18
CA ASN A 132 -7.00 -4.80 -12.46
C ASN A 132 -6.64 -3.55 -13.29
N ARG A 133 -7.30 -2.41 -13.07
CA ARG A 133 -7.06 -1.16 -13.80
C ARG A 133 -6.04 -0.23 -13.11
N ILE A 134 -5.82 -0.42 -11.80
CA ILE A 134 -4.92 0.45 -11.01
C ILE A 134 -3.50 0.50 -11.56
N PRO A 135 -2.82 -0.61 -11.89
CA PRO A 135 -1.44 -0.57 -12.38
C PRO A 135 -1.28 0.31 -13.62
N SER A 136 -2.11 0.11 -14.63
CA SER A 136 -2.04 0.90 -15.87
C SER A 136 -2.31 2.40 -15.62
N PHE A 137 -3.27 2.71 -14.74
CA PHE A 137 -3.53 4.09 -14.34
C PHE A 137 -2.31 4.70 -13.64
N MET A 138 -1.71 3.98 -12.72
CA MET A 138 -0.57 4.46 -11.94
C MET A 138 0.66 4.68 -12.82
N GLU A 139 0.96 3.76 -13.74
CA GLU A 139 2.06 3.89 -14.71
C GLU A 139 1.87 5.10 -15.63
N GLN A 140 0.66 5.33 -16.15
CA GLN A 140 0.34 6.51 -16.96
C GLN A 140 0.52 7.83 -16.21
N ASN A 141 0.45 7.81 -14.88
CA ASN A 141 0.65 8.97 -14.00
C ASN A 141 2.07 9.02 -13.39
N GLY A 142 3.03 8.30 -13.96
CA GLY A 142 4.45 8.37 -13.59
C GLY A 142 4.82 7.63 -12.32
N PHE A 143 3.99 6.69 -11.86
CA PHE A 143 4.35 5.80 -10.76
C PHE A 143 5.09 4.58 -11.27
N THR A 144 6.12 4.18 -10.54
CA THR A 144 6.80 2.90 -10.75
C THR A 144 6.31 1.89 -9.72
N SER A 145 6.12 0.64 -10.15
CA SER A 145 5.70 -0.43 -9.25
C SER A 145 6.89 -1.25 -8.78
N GLU A 146 6.89 -1.62 -7.49
CA GLU A 146 7.86 -2.55 -6.92
C GLU A 146 7.18 -3.91 -6.68
N LYS A 147 7.78 -4.98 -7.21
CA LYS A 147 7.26 -6.34 -7.06
C LYS A 147 7.22 -6.77 -5.58
N GLN A 148 6.09 -7.24 -5.12
CA GLN A 148 6.01 -7.89 -3.81
C GLN A 148 6.79 -9.20 -3.81
N ARG A 149 7.64 -9.39 -2.80
CA ARG A 149 8.53 -10.54 -2.70
C ARG A 149 7.84 -11.87 -2.42
N LYS A 150 6.55 -11.87 -1.98
CA LYS A 150 5.83 -13.10 -1.63
C LYS A 150 4.36 -13.02 -2.01
N PHE A 151 3.99 -13.85 -2.95
CA PHE A 151 2.61 -14.20 -3.25
C PHE A 151 1.98 -14.93 -2.06
N ARG A 152 0.86 -14.44 -1.54
CA ARG A 152 0.19 -15.10 -0.40
C ARG A 152 -1.05 -15.90 -0.80
N VAL A 153 -1.79 -15.46 -1.80
CA VAL A 153 -3.01 -16.14 -2.27
C VAL A 153 -3.22 -15.78 -3.73
N SER A 154 -3.45 -16.74 -4.61
CA SER A 154 -3.86 -16.46 -5.99
C SER A 154 -5.35 -16.14 -6.05
N SER A 155 -5.73 -15.14 -6.81
CA SER A 155 -7.12 -14.89 -7.17
C SER A 155 -7.27 -15.03 -8.68
N PRO A 156 -8.20 -15.86 -9.18
CA PRO A 156 -8.46 -15.99 -10.61
C PRO A 156 -9.05 -14.71 -11.20
N LEU A 157 -9.60 -13.82 -10.36
CA LEU A 157 -10.23 -12.56 -10.80
C LEU A 157 -9.20 -11.43 -11.02
N LEU A 158 -7.93 -11.64 -10.68
CA LEU A 158 -6.85 -10.67 -10.91
C LEU A 158 -6.02 -11.06 -12.14
N ASN A 159 -5.69 -10.08 -12.96
CA ASN A 159 -4.81 -10.21 -14.11
C ASN A 159 -3.37 -10.53 -13.67
N ASP A 160 -2.54 -11.08 -14.57
CA ASP A 160 -1.20 -11.53 -14.25
C ASP A 160 -0.24 -10.36 -13.92
N ASP A 161 -0.46 -9.21 -14.51
CA ASP A 161 0.27 -7.97 -14.23
C ASP A 161 -0.02 -7.39 -12.85
N VAL A 162 -1.21 -7.61 -12.28
CA VAL A 162 -1.58 -7.18 -10.93
C VAL A 162 -1.13 -8.16 -9.85
N LYS A 163 -1.19 -9.48 -10.13
CA LYS A 163 -0.86 -10.55 -9.18
C LYS A 163 0.48 -10.38 -8.46
N PRO A 164 1.57 -9.92 -9.11
CA PRO A 164 2.85 -9.71 -8.43
C PRO A 164 2.83 -8.67 -7.31
N TYR A 165 1.87 -7.74 -7.31
CA TYR A 165 1.84 -6.56 -6.44
C TYR A 165 0.75 -6.59 -5.37
N TYR A 166 -0.10 -7.63 -5.33
CA TYR A 166 -1.27 -7.64 -4.46
C TYR A 166 -1.15 -8.58 -3.25
N THR A 167 -1.96 -8.29 -2.24
CA THR A 167 -2.22 -9.19 -1.12
C THR A 167 -3.72 -9.21 -0.83
N ASP A 168 -4.35 -10.37 -1.00
CA ASP A 168 -5.79 -10.53 -0.81
C ASP A 168 -6.13 -10.97 0.62
N TYR A 169 -6.50 -10.01 1.46
CA TYR A 169 -7.04 -10.28 2.80
C TYR A 169 -8.56 -10.51 2.79
N LYS A 170 -9.24 -10.46 1.65
CA LYS A 170 -10.65 -10.82 1.53
C LYS A 170 -10.84 -12.32 1.71
N LYS A 171 -9.98 -13.11 1.08
CA LYS A 171 -10.01 -14.58 1.17
C LYS A 171 -9.39 -15.08 2.47
N LYS A 172 -8.28 -14.49 2.92
CA LYS A 172 -7.57 -14.87 4.13
C LYS A 172 -7.58 -13.71 5.12
N LYS A 173 -8.59 -13.69 5.99
CA LYS A 173 -8.71 -12.69 7.07
C LYS A 173 -7.45 -12.66 7.94
N LYS A 174 -7.05 -11.46 8.36
CA LYS A 174 -6.11 -11.34 9.49
C LYS A 174 -6.77 -11.83 10.78
N LYS A 175 -5.97 -12.20 11.77
CA LYS A 175 -6.48 -12.66 13.10
C LYS A 175 -7.44 -11.67 13.77
N ASN A 176 -7.30 -10.36 13.49
CA ASN A 176 -8.16 -9.29 13.98
C ASN A 176 -9.42 -9.04 13.12
N GLY A 177 -9.78 -9.93 12.20
CA GLY A 177 -10.95 -9.81 11.34
C GLY A 177 -10.79 -8.85 10.14
N TYR A 178 -9.64 -8.20 9.98
CA TYR A 178 -9.40 -7.28 8.86
C TYR A 178 -9.52 -7.96 7.50
N ARG A 179 -10.28 -7.31 6.60
CA ARG A 179 -10.53 -7.77 5.22
C ARG A 179 -10.31 -6.61 4.24
N SER A 180 -9.37 -6.75 3.33
CA SER A 180 -9.21 -5.81 2.21
C SER A 180 -8.34 -6.44 1.10
N LEU A 181 -8.39 -5.84 -0.08
CA LEU A 181 -7.43 -6.09 -1.16
C LEU A 181 -6.36 -4.99 -1.09
N HIS A 182 -5.09 -5.37 -1.12
CA HIS A 182 -3.94 -4.46 -1.16
C HIS A 182 -3.21 -4.62 -2.48
N ILE A 183 -2.90 -3.51 -3.09
CA ILE A 183 -2.09 -3.40 -4.31
C ILE A 183 -0.94 -2.47 -4.02
#